data_48f16c7a4a8fd58c3945a27d9d880d90
#
_entry.id   48f16c7a4a8fd58c3945a27d9d880d90
#
_cell.length_a   1.000
_cell.length_b   1.000
_cell.length_c   1.000
_cell.angle_alpha   90.00
_cell.angle_beta   90.00
_cell.angle_gamma   90.00
#
_symmetry.space_group_name_H-M   'P 1'
#
loop_
_entity.id
_entity.type
_entity.pdbx_description
1 polymer ?
#
loop_
_entity_poly.entity_id
_entity_poly.type
_entity_poly.pdbx_seq_one_letter_code
_entity_poly.pdbx_strand_id
1 'polypeptide(L)'
;MDELKDVIPITESLGLWHPQEGIVNGHFKSQKGEKIKILGQLRHGCAKIVEDPRFVPDGPHKLAVADMITGYGVAESVRHFYDLYHGESLEGKTAIIQGWGNVASAAASYLTVAGAKIIGIIDAAGGIIDTKGMGIEPVKKLFLEKKGNKLNSPDMISFEETNEKIWGLGADIFIPGAASKLVTRPQVDAMIASGTRVIACGANVPFVDDEVFFGPTANYADTQLSLIPDFIANCGMARVFAYLMQPDAELTDEAIFDDVSQTIRKALTDVKQYRPDPTGISTTALELALKKLMKVEMGH
;
A
#
# COMPACT_ATOMS: atom_id res chain seq x y z
N MET A 1 5.33 -19.29 -5.35
CA MET A 1 4.18 -20.11 -4.90
C MET A 1 2.96 -19.59 -5.63
N ASP A 2 2.27 -20.42 -6.35
CA ASP A 2 1.03 -20.06 -7.05
C ASP A 2 -0.12 -20.25 -6.05
N GLU A 3 -0.72 -19.15 -5.60
CA GLU A 3 -1.74 -19.19 -4.54
C GLU A 3 -2.93 -20.10 -4.90
N LEU A 4 -3.34 -20.11 -6.16
CA LEU A 4 -4.46 -20.93 -6.62
C LEU A 4 -4.08 -22.41 -6.74
N LYS A 5 -2.86 -22.71 -7.19
CA LYS A 5 -2.42 -24.08 -7.44
C LYS A 5 -1.83 -24.76 -6.19
N ASP A 6 -1.18 -23.96 -5.34
CA ASP A 6 -0.44 -24.51 -4.19
C ASP A 6 -1.26 -24.38 -2.89
N VAL A 7 -1.92 -23.25 -2.65
CA VAL A 7 -2.59 -22.97 -1.36
C VAL A 7 -3.97 -23.64 -1.28
N ILE A 8 -4.78 -23.54 -2.33
CA ILE A 8 -6.15 -24.10 -2.31
C ILE A 8 -6.15 -25.62 -2.09
N PRO A 9 -5.36 -26.43 -2.82
CA PRO A 9 -5.32 -27.88 -2.56
C PRO A 9 -4.87 -28.24 -1.15
N ILE A 10 -3.95 -27.46 -0.55
CA ILE A 10 -3.50 -27.68 0.83
C ILE A 10 -4.64 -27.38 1.81
N THR A 11 -5.35 -26.25 1.64
CA THR A 11 -6.47 -25.90 2.51
C THR A 11 -7.63 -26.89 2.40
N GLU A 12 -7.93 -27.38 1.21
CA GLU A 12 -8.93 -28.43 0.99
C GLU A 12 -8.52 -29.76 1.63
N SER A 13 -7.25 -30.15 1.53
CA SER A 13 -6.73 -31.37 2.17
C SER A 13 -6.79 -31.32 3.71
N LEU A 14 -6.79 -30.14 4.29
CA LEU A 14 -6.96 -29.90 5.73
C LEU A 14 -8.44 -29.79 6.13
N GLY A 15 -9.37 -29.99 5.19
CA GLY A 15 -10.80 -29.85 5.44
C GLY A 15 -11.26 -28.40 5.65
N LEU A 16 -10.47 -27.42 5.23
CA LEU A 16 -10.82 -26.02 5.26
C LEU A 16 -11.56 -25.66 3.98
N TRP A 17 -12.72 -25.07 4.14
CA TRP A 17 -13.56 -24.64 3.02
C TRP A 17 -13.02 -23.43 2.25
N HIS A 18 -12.26 -22.57 2.95
CA HIS A 18 -11.68 -21.35 2.38
C HIS A 18 -10.38 -21.01 3.13
N PRO A 19 -9.33 -20.48 2.46
CA PRO A 19 -8.08 -20.08 3.13
C PRO A 19 -8.27 -19.14 4.32
N GLN A 20 -9.28 -18.26 4.26
CA GLN A 20 -9.63 -17.32 5.34
C GLN A 20 -10.39 -17.98 6.50
N GLU A 21 -10.77 -19.24 6.38
CA GLU A 21 -11.50 -19.95 7.42
C GLU A 21 -10.73 -20.03 8.74
N GLY A 22 -9.41 -20.13 8.68
CA GLY A 22 -8.55 -20.11 9.85
C GLY A 22 -8.66 -18.79 10.65
N ILE A 23 -8.72 -17.67 9.94
CA ILE A 23 -8.90 -16.33 10.56
C ILE A 23 -10.28 -16.24 11.22
N VAL A 24 -11.32 -16.65 10.48
CA VAL A 24 -12.70 -16.61 10.97
C VAL A 24 -12.90 -17.56 12.15
N ASN A 25 -12.30 -18.76 12.12
CA ASN A 25 -12.36 -19.71 13.23
C ASN A 25 -11.75 -19.17 14.52
N GLY A 26 -10.63 -18.44 14.42
CA GLY A 26 -9.98 -17.83 15.56
C GLY A 26 -10.83 -16.72 16.23
N HIS A 27 -11.64 -16.00 15.45
CA HIS A 27 -12.47 -14.90 15.94
C HIS A 27 -13.86 -15.32 16.44
N PHE A 28 -14.50 -16.31 15.80
CA PHE A 28 -15.92 -16.62 16.02
C PHE A 28 -16.17 -17.95 16.75
N LYS A 29 -15.19 -18.55 17.38
CA LYS A 29 -15.27 -19.70 18.31
C LYS A 29 -16.52 -20.60 18.11
N SER A 30 -16.67 -21.21 16.92
CA SER A 30 -17.66 -22.26 16.61
C SER A 30 -19.14 -21.90 16.41
N GLN A 31 -19.53 -20.66 16.23
CA GLN A 31 -20.89 -20.32 15.81
C GLN A 31 -21.06 -20.49 14.29
N LYS A 32 -21.52 -21.68 13.87
CA LYS A 32 -21.57 -22.07 12.43
C LYS A 32 -22.35 -21.09 11.53
N GLY A 33 -23.48 -20.55 12.01
CA GLY A 33 -24.31 -19.64 11.22
C GLY A 33 -23.65 -18.29 10.97
N GLU A 34 -23.04 -17.68 11.98
CA GLU A 34 -22.29 -16.44 11.85
C GLU A 34 -21.07 -16.61 10.97
N LYS A 35 -20.36 -17.72 11.12
CA LYS A 35 -19.20 -18.05 10.30
C LYS A 35 -19.53 -18.10 8.81
N ILE A 36 -20.64 -18.78 8.43
CA ILE A 36 -21.09 -18.85 7.03
C ILE A 36 -21.42 -17.45 6.49
N LYS A 37 -22.11 -16.62 7.28
CA LYS A 37 -22.44 -15.25 6.91
C LYS A 37 -21.16 -14.44 6.66
N ILE A 38 -20.22 -14.45 7.60
CA ILE A 38 -18.96 -13.71 7.51
C ILE A 38 -18.10 -14.17 6.34
N LEU A 39 -17.95 -15.47 6.10
CA LEU A 39 -17.23 -15.98 4.93
C LEU A 39 -17.89 -15.54 3.61
N GLY A 40 -19.22 -15.48 3.58
CA GLY A 40 -19.98 -14.92 2.47
C GLY A 40 -19.64 -13.45 2.24
N GLN A 41 -19.65 -12.63 3.29
CA GLN A 41 -19.30 -11.19 3.23
C GLN A 41 -17.86 -11.00 2.74
N LEU A 42 -16.91 -11.76 3.26
CA LEU A 42 -15.50 -11.70 2.84
C LEU A 42 -15.35 -12.02 1.34
N ARG A 43 -15.98 -13.10 0.86
CA ARG A 43 -15.91 -13.45 -0.57
C ARG A 43 -16.54 -12.37 -1.45
N HIS A 44 -17.75 -11.95 -1.11
CA HIS A 44 -18.46 -10.92 -1.89
C HIS A 44 -17.76 -9.58 -1.85
N GLY A 45 -17.29 -9.14 -0.69
CA GLY A 45 -16.66 -7.84 -0.54
C GLY A 45 -15.28 -7.76 -1.19
N CYS A 46 -14.43 -8.80 -1.05
CA CYS A 46 -13.11 -8.80 -1.69
C CYS A 46 -13.18 -8.92 -3.21
N ALA A 47 -14.11 -9.73 -3.72
CA ALA A 47 -14.30 -9.95 -5.15
C ALA A 47 -15.29 -8.96 -5.80
N LYS A 48 -15.84 -8.02 -5.00
CA LYS A 48 -16.74 -6.99 -5.50
C LYS A 48 -16.05 -6.18 -6.58
N ILE A 49 -16.68 -6.09 -7.76
CA ILE A 49 -16.21 -5.19 -8.81
C ILE A 49 -16.45 -3.75 -8.35
N VAL A 50 -15.42 -2.93 -8.47
CA VAL A 50 -15.48 -1.50 -8.17
C VAL A 50 -16.19 -0.80 -9.33
N GLU A 51 -17.30 -0.14 -9.03
CA GLU A 51 -18.15 0.53 -10.01
C GLU A 51 -18.08 2.06 -9.90
N ASP A 52 -17.72 2.58 -8.74
CA ASP A 52 -17.59 4.01 -8.50
C ASP A 52 -16.34 4.56 -9.19
N PRO A 53 -16.48 5.52 -10.13
CA PRO A 53 -15.34 6.07 -10.87
C PRO A 53 -14.33 6.83 -10.00
N ARG A 54 -14.67 7.16 -8.76
CA ARG A 54 -13.71 7.72 -7.79
C ARG A 54 -12.63 6.72 -7.40
N PHE A 55 -12.94 5.42 -7.46
CA PHE A 55 -12.09 4.34 -6.95
C PHE A 55 -11.56 3.41 -8.03
N VAL A 56 -11.94 3.60 -9.28
CA VAL A 56 -11.45 2.78 -10.39
C VAL A 56 -11.18 3.64 -11.62
N PRO A 57 -10.03 3.45 -12.30
CA PRO A 57 -9.79 4.12 -13.56
C PRO A 57 -10.79 3.62 -14.61
N ASP A 58 -11.42 4.55 -15.32
CA ASP A 58 -12.31 4.23 -16.42
C ASP A 58 -11.56 3.44 -17.52
N GLY A 59 -12.08 2.27 -17.87
CA GLY A 59 -11.42 1.36 -18.81
C GLY A 59 -12.19 0.06 -19.05
N PRO A 60 -11.70 -0.80 -19.95
CA PRO A 60 -12.39 -2.04 -20.34
C PRO A 60 -12.29 -3.15 -19.28
N HIS A 61 -11.39 -3.03 -18.30
CA HIS A 61 -11.14 -4.05 -17.30
C HIS A 61 -12.06 -3.87 -16.09
N LYS A 62 -12.66 -4.97 -15.67
CA LYS A 62 -13.38 -5.01 -14.39
C LYS A 62 -12.38 -5.30 -13.27
N LEU A 63 -12.19 -4.33 -12.40
CA LEU A 63 -11.26 -4.42 -11.28
C LEU A 63 -12.06 -4.65 -9.99
N ALA A 64 -11.59 -5.60 -9.19
CA ALA A 64 -12.19 -5.88 -7.89
C ALA A 64 -11.61 -4.98 -6.80
N VAL A 65 -12.30 -4.92 -5.65
CA VAL A 65 -11.77 -4.28 -4.44
C VAL A 65 -10.36 -4.80 -4.14
N ALA A 66 -10.12 -6.11 -4.23
CA ALA A 66 -8.82 -6.71 -3.99
C ALA A 66 -7.69 -6.20 -4.92
N ASP A 67 -8.03 -5.76 -6.14
CA ASP A 67 -7.06 -5.23 -7.09
C ASP A 67 -6.64 -3.79 -6.76
N MET A 68 -7.51 -3.02 -6.10
CA MET A 68 -7.36 -1.57 -5.97
C MET A 68 -7.04 -1.11 -4.55
N ILE A 69 -7.65 -1.74 -3.54
CA ILE A 69 -7.74 -1.19 -2.18
C ILE A 69 -6.39 -1.03 -1.47
N THR A 70 -5.42 -1.92 -1.73
CA THR A 70 -4.10 -1.79 -1.10
C THR A 70 -3.34 -0.60 -1.67
N GLY A 71 -3.36 -0.41 -2.99
CA GLY A 71 -2.75 0.77 -3.61
C GLY A 71 -3.47 2.06 -3.24
N TYR A 72 -4.79 2.03 -3.07
CA TYR A 72 -5.55 3.14 -2.50
C TYR A 72 -5.05 3.51 -1.10
N GLY A 73 -4.91 2.52 -0.22
CA GLY A 73 -4.37 2.75 1.13
C GLY A 73 -3.00 3.42 1.12
N VAL A 74 -2.10 2.97 0.22
CA VAL A 74 -0.78 3.60 0.06
C VAL A 74 -0.90 5.07 -0.34
N ALA A 75 -1.72 5.41 -1.33
CA ALA A 75 -1.93 6.80 -1.75
C ALA A 75 -2.58 7.65 -0.65
N GLU A 76 -3.60 7.11 0.03
CA GLU A 76 -4.25 7.77 1.16
C GLU A 76 -3.29 8.03 2.33
N SER A 77 -2.35 7.11 2.59
CA SER A 77 -1.34 7.33 3.62
C SER A 77 -0.47 8.56 3.33
N VAL A 78 -0.08 8.75 2.07
CA VAL A 78 0.66 9.95 1.63
C VAL A 78 -0.23 11.21 1.72
N ARG A 79 -1.47 11.13 1.25
CA ARG A 79 -2.41 12.26 1.30
C ARG A 79 -2.67 12.71 2.73
N HIS A 80 -2.95 11.77 3.63
CA HIS A 80 -3.15 12.08 5.05
C HIS A 80 -1.89 12.59 5.73
N PHE A 81 -0.71 12.09 5.35
CA PHE A 81 0.56 12.61 5.84
C PHE A 81 0.71 14.09 5.50
N TYR A 82 0.57 14.49 4.23
CA TYR A 82 0.71 15.89 3.84
C TYR A 82 -0.34 16.80 4.50
N ASP A 83 -1.59 16.36 4.54
CA ASP A 83 -2.65 17.10 5.23
C ASP A 83 -2.37 17.26 6.73
N LEU A 84 -2.04 16.17 7.42
CA LEU A 84 -1.83 16.19 8.87
C LEU A 84 -0.56 16.95 9.27
N TYR A 85 0.58 16.70 8.64
CA TYR A 85 1.86 17.22 9.08
C TYR A 85 2.20 18.60 8.50
N HIS A 86 1.70 18.90 7.31
CA HIS A 86 2.05 20.13 6.59
C HIS A 86 0.85 21.03 6.27
N GLY A 87 -0.39 20.53 6.36
CA GLY A 87 -1.59 21.27 5.92
C GLY A 87 -1.62 21.47 4.39
N GLU A 88 -0.97 20.57 3.65
CA GLU A 88 -0.81 20.65 2.21
C GLU A 88 -1.60 19.54 1.49
N SER A 89 -2.02 19.80 0.24
CA SER A 89 -2.52 18.80 -0.69
C SER A 89 -1.37 18.14 -1.46
N LEU A 90 -1.70 17.13 -2.28
CA LEU A 90 -0.72 16.51 -3.19
C LEU A 90 -0.55 17.25 -4.51
N GLU A 91 -1.24 18.37 -4.71
CA GLU A 91 -1.16 19.15 -5.94
C GLU A 91 0.28 19.59 -6.23
N GLY A 92 0.79 19.17 -7.40
CA GLY A 92 2.13 19.47 -7.85
C GLY A 92 3.27 18.71 -7.16
N LYS A 93 3.00 17.86 -6.17
CA LYS A 93 4.01 16.95 -5.60
C LYS A 93 4.45 15.95 -6.65
N THR A 94 5.70 15.51 -6.54
CA THR A 94 6.29 14.53 -7.46
C THR A 94 6.53 13.20 -6.79
N ALA A 95 6.37 12.10 -7.53
CA ALA A 95 6.54 10.77 -6.97
C ALA A 95 7.37 9.85 -7.88
N ILE A 96 8.17 8.99 -7.24
CA ILE A 96 8.82 7.83 -7.83
C ILE A 96 8.12 6.57 -7.34
N ILE A 97 7.86 5.64 -8.27
CA ILE A 97 7.18 4.36 -8.00
C ILE A 97 8.15 3.21 -8.31
N GLN A 98 8.37 2.34 -7.34
CA GLN A 98 9.11 1.10 -7.54
C GLN A 98 8.14 -0.08 -7.66
N GLY A 99 8.18 -0.76 -8.79
CA GLY A 99 7.23 -1.81 -9.18
C GLY A 99 6.04 -1.29 -9.97
N TRP A 100 5.38 -2.20 -10.72
CA TRP A 100 4.16 -1.88 -11.47
C TRP A 100 3.09 -2.99 -11.35
N GLY A 101 3.10 -3.71 -10.21
CA GLY A 101 2.06 -4.65 -9.84
C GLY A 101 0.76 -3.96 -9.41
N ASN A 102 -0.20 -4.73 -8.88
CA ASN A 102 -1.50 -4.18 -8.46
C ASN A 102 -1.37 -3.04 -7.46
N VAL A 103 -0.55 -3.20 -6.43
CA VAL A 103 -0.37 -2.17 -5.38
C VAL A 103 0.27 -0.90 -5.94
N ALA A 104 1.42 -1.02 -6.60
CA ALA A 104 2.19 0.13 -7.08
C ALA A 104 1.46 0.90 -8.18
N SER A 105 0.87 0.21 -9.15
CA SER A 105 0.14 0.87 -10.25
C SER A 105 -1.17 1.53 -9.78
N ALA A 106 -1.88 0.92 -8.83
CA ALA A 106 -3.05 1.54 -8.21
C ALA A 106 -2.66 2.76 -7.36
N ALA A 107 -1.59 2.66 -6.55
CA ALA A 107 -1.08 3.80 -5.78
C ALA A 107 -0.71 4.98 -6.68
N ALA A 108 0.01 4.73 -7.78
CA ALA A 108 0.33 5.76 -8.77
C ALA A 108 -0.92 6.42 -9.36
N SER A 109 -1.95 5.63 -9.70
CA SER A 109 -3.22 6.14 -10.21
C SER A 109 -3.90 7.07 -9.19
N TYR A 110 -4.04 6.65 -7.93
CA TYR A 110 -4.66 7.49 -6.90
C TYR A 110 -3.84 8.72 -6.53
N LEU A 111 -2.51 8.62 -6.52
CA LEU A 111 -1.65 9.79 -6.31
C LEU A 111 -1.87 10.85 -7.39
N THR A 112 -2.01 10.43 -8.67
CA THR A 112 -2.26 11.38 -9.75
C THR A 112 -3.66 11.99 -9.71
N VAL A 113 -4.67 11.22 -9.30
CA VAL A 113 -6.03 11.76 -9.04
C VAL A 113 -6.00 12.79 -7.91
N ALA A 114 -5.15 12.61 -6.91
CA ALA A 114 -4.96 13.58 -5.82
C ALA A 114 -4.06 14.79 -6.19
N GLY A 115 -3.60 14.90 -7.45
CA GLY A 115 -2.84 16.05 -7.97
C GLY A 115 -1.33 15.86 -8.04
N ALA A 116 -0.79 14.72 -7.59
CA ALA A 116 0.64 14.43 -7.73
C ALA A 116 1.02 14.07 -9.17
N LYS A 117 2.31 14.14 -9.49
CA LYS A 117 2.87 13.76 -10.78
C LYS A 117 3.90 12.65 -10.62
N ILE A 118 3.83 11.62 -11.45
CA ILE A 118 4.80 10.53 -11.43
C ILE A 118 5.97 10.91 -12.33
N ILE A 119 7.16 11.10 -11.76
CA ILE A 119 8.37 11.48 -12.50
C ILE A 119 9.28 10.28 -12.80
N GLY A 120 9.05 9.15 -12.16
CA GLY A 120 9.83 7.94 -12.39
C GLY A 120 9.08 6.69 -11.99
N ILE A 121 9.20 5.66 -12.81
CA ILE A 121 8.73 4.30 -12.51
C ILE A 121 9.90 3.37 -12.80
N ILE A 122 10.22 2.49 -11.83
CA ILE A 122 11.19 1.41 -12.02
C ILE A 122 10.54 0.06 -11.72
N ASP A 123 10.62 -0.85 -12.67
CA ASP A 123 10.08 -2.20 -12.56
C ASP A 123 11.11 -3.21 -13.08
N ALA A 124 10.95 -4.49 -12.76
CA ALA A 124 11.86 -5.54 -13.21
C ALA A 124 12.02 -5.62 -14.75
N ALA A 125 11.04 -5.13 -15.49
CA ALA A 125 11.08 -5.11 -16.95
C ALA A 125 11.83 -3.88 -17.52
N GLY A 126 12.17 -2.89 -16.72
CA GLY A 126 12.74 -1.60 -17.09
C GLY A 126 12.03 -0.45 -16.40
N GLY A 127 12.12 0.77 -16.93
CA GLY A 127 11.46 1.91 -16.30
C GLY A 127 11.15 3.05 -17.24
N ILE A 128 10.47 4.05 -16.69
CA ILE A 128 10.15 5.32 -17.38
C ILE A 128 10.60 6.46 -16.50
N ILE A 129 11.28 7.44 -17.08
CA ILE A 129 11.65 8.68 -16.43
C ILE A 129 11.06 9.83 -17.24
N ASP A 130 10.20 10.62 -16.59
CA ASP A 130 9.62 11.84 -17.16
C ASP A 130 9.73 12.97 -16.13
N THR A 131 10.76 13.79 -16.25
CA THR A 131 11.01 14.90 -15.32
C THR A 131 9.96 16.02 -15.38
N LYS A 132 9.09 16.03 -16.42
CA LYS A 132 7.93 16.94 -16.48
C LYS A 132 6.76 16.43 -15.64
N GLY A 133 6.75 15.13 -15.36
CA GLY A 133 5.78 14.44 -14.54
C GLY A 133 4.52 14.01 -15.28
N MET A 134 4.25 12.71 -15.23
CA MET A 134 3.05 12.10 -15.77
C MET A 134 1.87 12.37 -14.82
N GLY A 135 0.79 12.94 -15.36
CA GLY A 135 -0.49 13.12 -14.66
C GLY A 135 -1.44 11.93 -14.89
N ILE A 136 -2.75 12.18 -14.69
CA ILE A 136 -3.80 11.15 -14.71
C ILE A 136 -3.79 10.31 -15.99
N GLU A 137 -3.87 10.93 -17.17
CA GLU A 137 -4.07 10.19 -18.41
C GLU A 137 -2.86 9.31 -18.81
N PRO A 138 -1.60 9.76 -18.75
CA PRO A 138 -0.45 8.89 -18.99
C PRO A 138 -0.38 7.73 -17.99
N VAL A 139 -0.59 7.97 -16.71
CA VAL A 139 -0.54 6.94 -15.67
C VAL A 139 -1.68 5.93 -15.84
N LYS A 140 -2.91 6.40 -16.12
CA LYS A 140 -4.06 5.55 -16.46
C LYS A 140 -3.77 4.65 -17.64
N LYS A 141 -3.16 5.18 -18.70
CA LYS A 141 -2.75 4.38 -19.86
C LYS A 141 -1.79 3.27 -19.45
N LEU A 142 -0.72 3.60 -18.72
CA LEU A 142 0.25 2.61 -18.24
C LEU A 142 -0.39 1.56 -17.31
N PHE A 143 -1.35 1.97 -16.48
CA PHE A 143 -2.10 1.06 -15.61
C PHE A 143 -2.92 0.05 -16.42
N LEU A 144 -3.65 0.50 -17.44
CA LEU A 144 -4.52 -0.35 -18.27
C LEU A 144 -3.73 -1.24 -19.25
N GLU A 145 -2.55 -0.80 -19.70
CA GLU A 145 -1.69 -1.51 -20.64
C GLU A 145 -0.66 -2.45 -19.99
N LYS A 146 -0.62 -2.53 -18.64
CA LYS A 146 0.30 -3.42 -17.93
C LYS A 146 0.08 -4.88 -18.33
N LYS A 147 1.16 -5.65 -18.42
CA LYS A 147 1.11 -7.10 -18.70
C LYS A 147 1.32 -7.91 -17.44
N GLY A 148 0.23 -8.47 -16.90
CA GLY A 148 0.25 -9.07 -15.57
C GLY A 148 0.64 -8.02 -14.52
N ASN A 149 1.69 -8.31 -13.75
CA ASN A 149 2.24 -7.41 -12.72
C ASN A 149 3.48 -6.65 -13.20
N LYS A 150 3.60 -6.34 -14.50
CA LYS A 150 4.78 -5.69 -15.08
C LYS A 150 4.41 -4.46 -15.89
N LEU A 151 5.27 -3.45 -15.82
CA LEU A 151 5.23 -2.27 -16.66
C LEU A 151 5.37 -2.69 -18.14
N ASN A 152 4.57 -2.10 -19.00
CA ASN A 152 4.61 -2.32 -20.44
C ASN A 152 4.35 -1.00 -21.16
N SER A 153 5.37 -0.48 -21.80
CA SER A 153 5.31 0.75 -22.61
C SER A 153 6.42 0.74 -23.64
N PRO A 154 6.21 1.32 -24.84
CA PRO A 154 7.28 1.52 -25.81
C PRO A 154 8.35 2.53 -25.35
N ASP A 155 8.03 3.38 -24.38
CA ASP A 155 8.92 4.43 -23.87
C ASP A 155 9.83 3.95 -22.73
N MET A 156 9.83 2.65 -22.44
CA MET A 156 10.69 2.08 -21.39
C MET A 156 12.16 2.11 -21.80
N ILE A 157 12.99 2.49 -20.85
CA ILE A 157 14.45 2.26 -20.87
C ILE A 157 14.81 1.02 -20.04
N SER A 158 16.05 0.52 -20.18
CA SER A 158 16.48 -0.68 -19.45
C SER A 158 16.39 -0.49 -17.94
N PHE A 159 16.34 -1.62 -17.20
CA PHE A 159 16.37 -1.60 -15.75
C PHE A 159 17.64 -0.93 -15.23
N GLU A 160 18.79 -1.27 -15.82
CA GLU A 160 20.11 -0.75 -15.43
C GLU A 160 20.16 0.76 -15.58
N GLU A 161 19.76 1.27 -16.73
CA GLU A 161 19.73 2.71 -17.00
C GLU A 161 18.74 3.45 -16.08
N THR A 162 17.58 2.86 -15.83
CA THR A 162 16.59 3.42 -14.91
C THR A 162 17.14 3.47 -13.50
N ASN A 163 17.72 2.35 -13.02
CA ASN A 163 18.24 2.22 -11.68
C ASN A 163 19.42 3.16 -11.39
N GLU A 164 20.22 3.50 -12.41
CA GLU A 164 21.30 4.49 -12.29
C GLU A 164 20.76 5.91 -12.05
N LYS A 165 19.63 6.27 -12.66
CA LYS A 165 19.17 7.66 -12.76
C LYS A 165 18.06 8.01 -11.77
N ILE A 166 17.19 7.06 -11.42
CA ILE A 166 15.89 7.34 -10.81
C ILE A 166 15.99 7.88 -9.39
N TRP A 167 16.95 7.41 -8.60
CA TRP A 167 17.06 7.74 -7.18
C TRP A 167 17.46 9.18 -6.88
N GLY A 168 18.08 9.85 -7.85
CA GLY A 168 18.51 11.25 -7.77
C GLY A 168 17.56 12.24 -8.45
N LEU A 169 16.36 11.86 -8.84
CA LEU A 169 15.42 12.74 -9.57
C LEU A 169 14.83 13.87 -8.73
N GLY A 170 14.92 13.82 -7.41
CA GLY A 170 14.36 14.85 -6.53
C GLY A 170 12.84 14.77 -6.37
N ALA A 171 12.29 13.58 -6.34
CA ALA A 171 10.86 13.40 -6.05
C ALA A 171 10.54 13.68 -4.59
N ASP A 172 9.38 14.31 -4.33
CA ASP A 172 8.87 14.51 -2.97
C ASP A 172 8.50 13.18 -2.28
N ILE A 173 8.00 12.21 -3.06
CA ILE A 173 7.38 10.96 -2.60
C ILE A 173 8.08 9.77 -3.24
N PHE A 174 8.37 8.73 -2.44
CA PHE A 174 8.80 7.44 -2.95
C PHE A 174 7.86 6.33 -2.48
N ILE A 175 7.40 5.49 -3.42
CA ILE A 175 6.56 4.33 -3.15
C ILE A 175 7.32 3.05 -3.50
N PRO A 176 7.93 2.36 -2.53
CA PRO A 176 8.43 1.00 -2.71
C PRO A 176 7.25 0.02 -2.75
N GLY A 177 6.82 -0.36 -3.96
CA GLY A 177 5.63 -1.20 -4.18
C GLY A 177 5.90 -2.48 -4.99
N ALA A 178 7.18 -2.85 -5.18
CA ALA A 178 7.54 -4.03 -5.98
C ALA A 178 7.51 -5.32 -5.17
N ALA A 179 8.51 -5.52 -4.32
CA ALA A 179 8.67 -6.71 -3.48
C ALA A 179 9.46 -6.37 -2.21
N SER A 180 9.53 -7.34 -1.30
CA SER A 180 10.33 -7.22 -0.07
C SER A 180 11.82 -7.14 -0.37
N LYS A 181 12.57 -6.42 0.48
CA LYS A 181 14.04 -6.37 0.50
C LYS A 181 14.68 -5.90 -0.82
N LEU A 182 14.14 -4.83 -1.40
CA LEU A 182 14.67 -4.24 -2.65
C LEU A 182 15.27 -2.83 -2.46
N VAL A 183 14.92 -2.12 -1.39
CA VAL A 183 15.40 -0.76 -1.13
C VAL A 183 16.71 -0.81 -0.36
N THR A 184 17.78 -0.37 -0.98
CA THR A 184 19.13 -0.40 -0.41
C THR A 184 19.47 0.93 0.28
N ARG A 185 20.46 0.92 1.18
CA ARG A 185 20.94 2.12 1.84
C ARG A 185 21.46 3.19 0.85
N PRO A 186 22.26 2.86 -0.19
CA PRO A 186 22.68 3.87 -1.18
C PRO A 186 21.53 4.54 -1.92
N GLN A 187 20.44 3.81 -2.19
CA GLN A 187 19.25 4.40 -2.81
C GLN A 187 18.58 5.39 -1.86
N VAL A 188 18.47 5.05 -0.57
CA VAL A 188 17.94 5.97 0.46
C VAL A 188 18.81 7.22 0.57
N ASP A 189 20.14 7.08 0.60
CA ASP A 189 21.06 8.21 0.65
C ASP A 189 20.90 9.14 -0.57
N ALA A 190 20.76 8.58 -1.77
CA ALA A 190 20.51 9.35 -3.00
C ALA A 190 19.17 10.10 -2.97
N MET A 191 18.11 9.46 -2.49
CA MET A 191 16.80 10.08 -2.34
C MET A 191 16.82 11.22 -1.31
N ILE A 192 17.48 11.04 -0.18
CA ILE A 192 17.66 12.10 0.83
C ILE A 192 18.44 13.28 0.24
N ALA A 193 19.56 13.00 -0.42
CA ALA A 193 20.40 14.04 -1.03
C ALA A 193 19.66 14.82 -2.13
N SER A 194 18.72 14.21 -2.82
CA SER A 194 17.90 14.84 -3.87
C SER A 194 16.62 15.51 -3.35
N GLY A 195 16.30 15.39 -2.05
CA GLY A 195 15.21 16.12 -1.41
C GLY A 195 13.90 15.35 -1.23
N THR A 196 13.92 14.02 -1.33
CA THR A 196 12.74 13.20 -0.99
C THR A 196 12.30 13.44 0.44
N ARG A 197 11.00 13.61 0.66
CA ARG A 197 10.41 13.94 1.96
C ARG A 197 9.74 12.73 2.62
N VAL A 198 9.04 11.91 1.84
CA VAL A 198 8.25 10.80 2.39
C VAL A 198 8.45 9.51 1.59
N ILE A 199 8.61 8.41 2.31
CA ILE A 199 8.52 7.05 1.80
C ILE A 199 7.24 6.43 2.36
N ALA A 200 6.33 5.94 1.51
CA ALA A 200 5.16 5.18 1.93
C ALA A 200 5.25 3.74 1.42
N CYS A 201 5.39 2.80 2.34
CA CYS A 201 5.73 1.42 2.03
C CYS A 201 4.53 0.65 1.44
N GLY A 202 4.52 0.48 0.12
CA GLY A 202 3.54 -0.34 -0.59
C GLY A 202 3.88 -1.83 -0.60
N ALA A 203 5.15 -2.19 -0.49
CA ALA A 203 5.60 -3.57 -0.32
C ALA A 203 5.82 -3.88 1.17
N ASN A 204 5.62 -5.14 1.54
CA ASN A 204 5.98 -5.61 2.88
C ASN A 204 7.50 -5.64 3.03
N VAL A 205 8.02 -5.12 4.15
CA VAL A 205 9.45 -5.14 4.48
C VAL A 205 10.33 -4.71 3.29
N PRO A 206 10.17 -3.48 2.75
CA PRO A 206 10.79 -3.11 1.47
C PRO A 206 12.31 -2.94 1.54
N PHE A 207 12.90 -2.67 2.71
CA PHE A 207 14.33 -2.42 2.87
C PHE A 207 15.15 -3.70 2.87
N VAL A 208 16.38 -3.61 2.36
CA VAL A 208 17.35 -4.71 2.34
C VAL A 208 18.01 -4.81 3.72
N ASP A 209 17.24 -5.26 4.68
CA ASP A 209 17.70 -5.51 6.05
C ASP A 209 17.39 -6.97 6.39
N ASP A 210 18.17 -7.60 7.25
CA ASP A 210 17.89 -8.96 7.72
C ASP A 210 16.72 -8.97 8.70
N GLU A 211 16.60 -7.91 9.48
CA GLU A 211 15.52 -7.69 10.44
C GLU A 211 14.23 -7.30 9.72
N VAL A 212 13.09 -7.80 10.20
CA VAL A 212 11.76 -7.42 9.71
C VAL A 212 11.36 -6.04 10.21
N PHE A 213 11.72 -5.72 11.46
CA PHE A 213 11.47 -4.42 12.08
C PHE A 213 12.77 -3.84 12.60
N PHE A 214 12.91 -2.52 12.53
CA PHE A 214 14.08 -1.79 13.04
C PHE A 214 15.42 -2.19 12.44
N GLY A 215 15.43 -2.68 11.21
CA GLY A 215 16.66 -2.91 10.47
C GLY A 215 17.44 -1.60 10.23
N PRO A 216 18.75 -1.67 10.02
CA PRO A 216 19.61 -0.48 9.96
C PRO A 216 19.25 0.51 8.84
N THR A 217 18.82 0.01 7.68
CA THR A 217 18.39 0.88 6.56
C THR A 217 17.03 1.53 6.83
N ALA A 218 16.07 0.76 7.34
CA ALA A 218 14.75 1.24 7.71
C ALA A 218 14.83 2.30 8.82
N ASN A 219 15.59 2.02 9.90
CA ASN A 219 15.81 2.96 11.00
C ASN A 219 16.45 4.25 10.52
N TYR A 220 17.46 4.14 9.69
CA TYR A 220 18.09 5.33 9.12
C TYR A 220 17.11 6.15 8.30
N ALA A 221 16.36 5.53 7.41
CA ALA A 221 15.34 6.22 6.63
C ALA A 221 14.33 6.94 7.54
N ASP A 222 13.83 6.28 8.59
CA ASP A 222 12.85 6.81 9.54
C ASP A 222 13.39 8.02 10.35
N THR A 223 14.72 8.11 10.54
CA THR A 223 15.36 9.26 11.21
C THR A 223 15.62 10.45 10.30
N GLN A 224 15.72 10.25 8.99
CA GLN A 224 16.11 11.27 8.04
C GLN A 224 14.95 11.87 7.24
N LEU A 225 13.88 11.09 7.06
CA LEU A 225 12.69 11.47 6.32
C LEU A 225 11.44 10.84 6.96
N SER A 226 10.28 11.18 6.43
CA SER A 226 9.02 10.60 6.89
C SER A 226 8.86 9.20 6.31
N LEU A 227 8.94 8.18 7.16
CA LEU A 227 8.74 6.78 6.75
C LEU A 227 7.39 6.28 7.25
N ILE A 228 6.43 6.14 6.34
CA ILE A 228 5.14 5.52 6.63
C ILE A 228 5.30 4.00 6.43
N PRO A 229 5.24 3.21 7.51
CA PRO A 229 5.52 1.78 7.42
C PRO A 229 4.44 1.01 6.66
N ASP A 230 4.78 -0.17 6.19
CA ASP A 230 3.90 -1.05 5.43
C ASP A 230 2.62 -1.41 6.19
N PHE A 231 2.69 -1.68 7.49
CA PHE A 231 1.51 -1.99 8.30
C PHE A 231 0.51 -0.82 8.49
N ILE A 232 0.88 0.42 8.07
CA ILE A 232 -0.04 1.55 7.93
C ILE A 232 -0.40 1.74 6.45
N ALA A 233 0.61 1.91 5.57
CA ALA A 233 0.37 2.26 4.17
C ALA A 233 -0.26 1.11 3.37
N ASN A 234 0.20 -0.12 3.58
CA ASN A 234 -0.23 -1.32 2.87
C ASN A 234 -1.36 -2.09 3.60
N CYS A 235 -2.01 -1.52 4.59
CA CYS A 235 -3.03 -2.21 5.37
C CYS A 235 -4.36 -2.42 4.63
N GLY A 236 -4.52 -1.90 3.41
CA GLY A 236 -5.80 -1.85 2.71
C GLY A 236 -6.56 -3.18 2.72
N MET A 237 -5.95 -4.26 2.25
CA MET A 237 -6.62 -5.57 2.21
C MET A 237 -6.87 -6.15 3.60
N ALA A 238 -5.93 -6.00 4.52
CA ALA A 238 -6.10 -6.45 5.91
C ALA A 238 -7.25 -5.69 6.60
N ARG A 239 -7.39 -4.38 6.31
CA ARG A 239 -8.49 -3.59 6.85
C ARG A 239 -9.83 -4.00 6.24
N VAL A 240 -9.89 -4.27 4.94
CA VAL A 240 -11.11 -4.79 4.28
C VAL A 240 -11.56 -6.10 4.94
N PHE A 241 -10.64 -7.02 5.25
CA PHE A 241 -11.01 -8.23 5.99
C PHE A 241 -11.62 -7.90 7.35
N ALA A 242 -11.01 -7.00 8.13
CA ALA A 242 -11.53 -6.61 9.43
C ALA A 242 -12.88 -5.89 9.33
N TYR A 243 -13.08 -5.04 8.31
CA TYR A 243 -14.34 -4.38 8.03
C TYR A 243 -15.44 -5.38 7.67
N LEU A 244 -15.17 -6.29 6.74
CA LEU A 244 -16.14 -7.28 6.27
C LEU A 244 -16.48 -8.37 7.30
N MET A 245 -15.71 -8.48 8.38
CA MET A 245 -16.07 -9.35 9.53
C MET A 245 -17.11 -8.71 10.45
N GLN A 246 -17.41 -7.43 10.30
CA GLN A 246 -18.44 -6.77 11.09
C GLN A 246 -19.84 -7.22 10.63
N PRO A 247 -20.79 -7.46 11.57
CA PRO A 247 -22.14 -7.94 11.22
C PRO A 247 -22.92 -7.03 10.27
N ASP A 248 -22.66 -5.72 10.36
CA ASP A 248 -23.41 -4.66 9.66
C ASP A 248 -22.57 -3.99 8.56
N ALA A 249 -21.51 -4.66 8.06
CA ALA A 249 -20.64 -4.11 7.02
C ALA A 249 -21.44 -3.83 5.73
N GLU A 250 -21.40 -2.58 5.27
CA GLU A 250 -21.98 -2.19 3.99
C GLU A 250 -21.04 -2.58 2.84
N LEU A 251 -21.60 -3.26 1.82
CA LEU A 251 -20.83 -3.75 0.66
C LEU A 251 -20.84 -2.74 -0.49
N THR A 252 -20.78 -1.43 -0.20
CA THR A 252 -20.63 -0.37 -1.19
C THR A 252 -19.15 -0.02 -1.39
N ASP A 253 -18.79 0.49 -2.56
CA ASP A 253 -17.42 0.96 -2.81
C ASP A 253 -17.04 2.05 -1.82
N GLU A 254 -17.91 3.04 -1.64
CA GLU A 254 -17.69 4.16 -0.74
C GLU A 254 -17.41 3.71 0.69
N ALA A 255 -18.24 2.82 1.26
CA ALA A 255 -18.08 2.36 2.63
C ALA A 255 -16.75 1.58 2.83
N ILE A 256 -16.39 0.72 1.88
CA ILE A 256 -15.16 -0.08 1.96
C ILE A 256 -13.91 0.80 1.85
N PHE A 257 -13.89 1.72 0.87
CA PHE A 257 -12.73 2.58 0.64
C PHE A 257 -12.58 3.65 1.72
N ASP A 258 -13.71 4.25 2.18
CA ASP A 258 -13.68 5.24 3.25
C ASP A 258 -13.21 4.64 4.57
N ASP A 259 -13.63 3.43 4.93
CA ASP A 259 -13.18 2.74 6.13
C ASP A 259 -11.64 2.54 6.15
N VAL A 260 -11.04 2.18 5.01
CA VAL A 260 -9.59 2.08 4.87
C VAL A 260 -8.93 3.44 5.04
N SER A 261 -9.44 4.47 4.36
CA SER A 261 -8.91 5.84 4.45
C SER A 261 -8.95 6.37 5.89
N GLN A 262 -10.09 6.25 6.56
CA GLN A 262 -10.27 6.72 7.94
C GLN A 262 -9.39 5.95 8.93
N THR A 263 -9.20 4.65 8.73
CA THR A 263 -8.30 3.84 9.55
C THR A 263 -6.85 4.33 9.45
N ILE A 264 -6.38 4.60 8.23
CA ILE A 264 -5.03 5.13 7.99
C ILE A 264 -4.90 6.53 8.59
N ARG A 265 -5.89 7.42 8.35
CA ARG A 265 -5.91 8.76 8.92
C ARG A 265 -5.81 8.73 10.43
N LYS A 266 -6.60 7.87 11.06
CA LYS A 266 -6.57 7.70 12.52
C LYS A 266 -5.21 7.23 13.01
N ALA A 267 -4.59 6.25 12.35
CA ALA A 267 -3.27 5.74 12.73
C ALA A 267 -2.21 6.86 12.67
N LEU A 268 -2.17 7.64 11.59
CA LEU A 268 -1.24 8.76 11.45
C LEU A 268 -1.55 9.90 12.42
N THR A 269 -2.81 10.15 12.75
CA THR A 269 -3.23 11.12 13.78
C THR A 269 -2.72 10.69 15.16
N ASP A 270 -2.90 9.41 15.54
CA ASP A 270 -2.42 8.86 16.81
C ASP A 270 -0.87 9.01 16.89
N VAL A 271 -0.15 8.72 15.80
CA VAL A 271 1.31 8.89 15.72
C VAL A 271 1.70 10.34 15.92
N LYS A 272 1.09 11.28 15.18
CA LYS A 272 1.37 12.72 15.28
C LYS A 272 1.08 13.27 16.67
N GLN A 273 0.00 12.84 17.32
CA GLN A 273 -0.33 13.26 18.69
C GLN A 273 0.72 12.78 19.69
N TYR A 274 1.27 11.58 19.50
CA TYR A 274 2.31 11.05 20.37
C TYR A 274 3.69 11.66 20.09
N ARG A 275 4.03 11.89 18.81
CA ARG A 275 5.25 12.52 18.32
C ARG A 275 4.93 13.45 17.16
N PRO A 276 4.92 14.78 17.39
CA PRO A 276 4.56 15.74 16.36
C PRO A 276 5.57 15.90 15.22
N ASP A 277 6.80 15.41 15.42
CA ASP A 277 7.87 15.44 14.42
C ASP A 277 7.50 14.60 13.20
N PRO A 278 7.72 15.06 11.95
CA PRO A 278 7.44 14.28 10.74
C PRO A 278 8.40 13.11 10.52
N THR A 279 9.51 13.01 11.28
CA THR A 279 10.41 11.84 11.28
C THR A 279 10.09 10.89 12.44
N GLY A 280 10.57 9.63 12.35
CA GLY A 280 10.32 8.62 13.36
C GLY A 280 8.87 8.11 13.37
N ILE A 281 8.14 8.23 12.27
CA ILE A 281 6.75 7.77 12.13
C ILE A 281 6.68 6.25 12.30
N SER A 282 7.58 5.52 11.62
CA SER A 282 7.57 4.04 11.63
C SER A 282 7.85 3.50 13.03
N THR A 283 8.87 4.00 13.68
CA THR A 283 9.22 3.63 15.06
C THR A 283 8.08 3.94 16.02
N THR A 284 7.53 5.15 15.97
CA THR A 284 6.43 5.58 16.83
C THR A 284 5.16 4.76 16.62
N ALA A 285 4.83 4.46 15.37
CA ALA A 285 3.66 3.65 15.03
C ALA A 285 3.75 2.24 15.62
N LEU A 286 4.93 1.60 15.53
CA LEU A 286 5.14 0.27 16.10
C LEU A 286 5.08 0.29 17.63
N GLU A 287 5.70 1.29 18.29
CA GLU A 287 5.58 1.45 19.75
C GLU A 287 4.13 1.60 20.21
N LEU A 288 3.33 2.40 19.51
CA LEU A 288 1.91 2.57 19.82
C LEU A 288 1.10 1.27 19.62
N ALA A 289 1.40 0.53 18.54
CA ALA A 289 0.77 -0.76 18.29
C ALA A 289 1.08 -1.78 19.40
N LEU A 290 2.35 -1.90 19.79
CA LEU A 290 2.78 -2.78 20.88
C LEU A 290 2.15 -2.39 22.23
N LYS A 291 2.09 -1.09 22.56
CA LYS A 291 1.42 -0.61 23.77
C LYS A 291 -0.06 -0.96 23.82
N LYS A 292 -0.75 -0.94 22.66
CA LYS A 292 -2.17 -1.35 22.59
C LYS A 292 -2.32 -2.85 22.83
N LEU A 293 -1.46 -3.70 22.27
CA LEU A 293 -1.47 -5.14 22.51
C LEU A 293 -1.21 -5.49 23.98
N MET A 294 -0.19 -4.90 24.59
CA MET A 294 0.13 -5.14 26.01
C MET A 294 -1.00 -4.74 26.96
N LYS A 295 -1.77 -3.68 26.65
CA LYS A 295 -2.94 -3.29 27.47
C LYS A 295 -4.09 -4.29 27.39
N VAL A 296 -4.27 -4.94 26.24
CA VAL A 296 -5.29 -5.99 26.07
C VAL A 296 -4.94 -7.24 26.87
N GLU A 297 -3.65 -7.61 26.96
CA GLU A 297 -3.22 -8.77 27.77
C GLU A 297 -3.35 -8.56 29.28
N MET A 298 -3.27 -7.31 29.79
CA MET A 298 -3.39 -7.00 31.22
C MET A 298 -4.84 -6.77 31.67
N GLY A 299 -5.80 -6.82 30.77
CA GLY A 299 -7.23 -6.58 31.04
C GLY A 299 -8.11 -7.84 31.11
N HIS A 300 -7.52 -9.04 31.20
CA HIS A 300 -8.22 -10.32 31.35
C HIS A 300 -7.89 -10.99 32.68
#